data_61660bc4bbd115fe546f9aa31f9a7266
#
_entry.id   61660bc4bbd115fe546f9aa31f9a7266
#
_cell.length_a   1.000
_cell.length_b   1.000
_cell.length_c   1.000
_cell.angle_alpha   90.00
_cell.angle_beta   90.00
_cell.angle_gamma   90.00
#
_symmetry.space_group_name_H-M   'P 1'
#
loop_
_entity.id
_entity.type
_entity.pdbx_description
1 polymer ?
#
loop_
_entity_poly.entity_id
_entity_poly.type
_entity_poly.pdbx_seq_one_letter_code
_entity_poly.pdbx_strand_id
1 'polypeptide(L)'
;MTEDERFGLDRKVRLLGPLPLDSGASLAPVEFAYETYGQLNADQSNAILVCHALTGDQYLASTHPLTGKPGWWERMVGPGKPIDTERHFIICANVLGSCLGSSGPATVNPATEQPWAMDFPVITIADMVRAQAMLLDHLGIERLHAVIGGSMGGMQAVSWAALYPERVASAVIIASAARHSAQNIAFHEVGRQAIMADPRWRGGAYYADDDPPSSGLAVARMAAHITYLSEAGLTEKFGRRLQDRDAKTFGFDA
;
A
#
# COMPACT_ATOMS: atom_id res chain seq x y z
N MET A 1 23.54 -3.94 9.00
CA MET A 1 22.44 -3.19 8.34
C MET A 1 21.28 -3.23 9.31
N THR A 2 20.85 -2.10 9.83
CA THR A 2 19.68 -2.01 10.70
C THR A 2 18.42 -2.32 9.89
N GLU A 3 17.30 -2.67 10.54
CA GLU A 3 16.03 -2.91 9.85
C GLU A 3 15.58 -1.65 9.07
N ASP A 4 15.89 -0.46 9.59
CA ASP A 4 15.61 0.81 8.92
C ASP A 4 16.49 1.01 7.67
N GLU A 5 17.75 0.59 7.69
CA GLU A 5 18.62 0.59 6.51
C GLU A 5 18.16 -0.43 5.45
N ARG A 6 17.61 -1.57 5.87
CA ARG A 6 17.08 -2.61 4.98
C ARG A 6 15.89 -2.11 4.14
N PHE A 7 15.04 -1.24 4.71
CA PHE A 7 13.83 -0.73 4.06
C PHE A 7 13.95 0.73 3.61
N GLY A 8 15.10 1.39 3.84
CA GLY A 8 15.32 2.77 3.42
C GLY A 8 14.32 3.77 4.03
N LEU A 9 13.99 3.58 5.31
CA LEU A 9 12.92 4.30 5.99
C LEU A 9 13.46 5.59 6.60
N ASP A 10 13.40 6.69 5.86
CA ASP A 10 13.84 8.00 6.34
C ASP A 10 12.84 8.63 7.32
N ARG A 11 11.56 8.23 7.23
CA ARG A 11 10.49 8.76 8.09
C ARG A 11 9.63 7.64 8.63
N LYS A 12 9.71 7.44 9.93
CA LYS A 12 8.89 6.50 10.68
C LYS A 12 8.39 7.15 11.96
N VAL A 13 7.13 6.93 12.27
CA VAL A 13 6.55 7.36 13.54
C VAL A 13 5.96 6.16 14.28
N ARG A 14 6.17 6.13 15.59
CA ARG A 14 5.58 5.15 16.48
C ARG A 14 4.55 5.83 17.37
N LEU A 15 3.30 5.48 17.16
CA LEU A 15 2.15 5.99 17.91
C LEU A 15 1.83 5.01 19.04
N LEU A 16 1.86 5.49 20.28
CA LEU A 16 1.71 4.63 21.47
C LEU A 16 0.25 4.33 21.82
N GLY A 17 -0.68 5.15 21.32
CA GLY A 17 -2.11 4.96 21.56
C GLY A 17 -2.64 3.67 20.90
N PRO A 18 -3.55 2.95 21.58
CA PRO A 18 -4.14 1.77 20.99
C PRO A 18 -5.06 2.09 19.82
N LEU A 19 -4.96 1.32 18.74
CA LEU A 19 -5.88 1.33 17.63
C LEU A 19 -6.90 0.20 17.81
N PRO A 20 -8.15 0.49 18.11
CA PRO A 20 -9.20 -0.54 18.11
C PRO A 20 -9.50 -0.97 16.66
N LEU A 21 -9.56 -2.28 16.44
CA LEU A 21 -9.78 -2.89 15.13
C LEU A 21 -11.21 -3.42 15.01
N ASP A 22 -11.72 -3.50 13.78
CA ASP A 22 -13.04 -4.08 13.47
C ASP A 22 -13.17 -5.55 13.94
N SER A 23 -12.05 -6.27 14.04
CA SER A 23 -12.01 -7.63 14.59
C SER A 23 -12.30 -7.71 16.10
N GLY A 24 -12.37 -6.59 16.80
CA GLY A 24 -12.46 -6.52 18.26
C GLY A 24 -11.09 -6.58 18.96
N ALA A 25 -10.00 -6.81 18.23
CA ALA A 25 -8.63 -6.72 18.75
C ALA A 25 -8.20 -5.25 18.87
N SER A 26 -7.04 -5.04 19.49
CA SER A 26 -6.40 -3.72 19.56
C SER A 26 -4.93 -3.87 19.18
N LEU A 27 -4.42 -2.95 18.35
CA LEU A 27 -3.01 -2.90 17.95
C LEU A 27 -2.33 -1.72 18.65
N ALA A 28 -1.27 -2.01 19.39
CA ALA A 28 -0.39 -1.01 20.01
C ALA A 28 1.02 -1.60 20.22
N PRO A 29 2.08 -0.85 19.92
CA PRO A 29 2.07 0.44 19.22
C PRO A 29 1.69 0.31 17.75
N VAL A 30 1.29 1.41 17.15
CA VAL A 30 1.10 1.52 15.70
C VAL A 30 2.30 2.25 15.11
N GLU A 31 3.00 1.63 14.19
CA GLU A 31 4.10 2.26 13.47
C GLU A 31 3.71 2.58 12.04
N PHE A 32 4.11 3.77 11.58
CA PHE A 32 3.96 4.21 10.20
C PHE A 32 5.30 4.56 9.58
N ALA A 33 5.56 3.99 8.41
CA ALA A 33 6.48 4.55 7.44
C ALA A 33 5.71 5.47 6.51
N TYR A 34 6.20 6.69 6.27
CA TYR A 34 5.51 7.67 5.43
C TYR A 34 6.48 8.63 4.77
N GLU A 35 6.06 9.20 3.65
CA GLU A 35 6.74 10.28 2.96
C GLU A 35 5.87 11.53 2.93
N THR A 36 6.53 12.70 2.88
CA THR A 36 5.84 13.97 2.69
C THR A 36 6.53 14.80 1.61
N TYR A 37 5.74 15.59 0.87
CA TYR A 37 6.22 16.44 -0.20
C TYR A 37 5.58 17.82 -0.09
N GLY A 38 6.33 18.88 -0.40
CA GLY A 38 5.88 20.25 -0.25
C GLY A 38 5.92 20.74 1.19
N GLN A 39 5.20 21.81 1.47
CA GLN A 39 5.16 22.45 2.79
C GLN A 39 3.72 22.67 3.24
N LEU A 40 3.46 22.35 4.51
CA LEU A 40 2.18 22.65 5.16
C LEU A 40 2.11 24.18 5.39
N ASN A 41 1.03 24.80 4.94
CA ASN A 41 0.80 26.22 5.15
C ASN A 41 0.38 26.51 6.60
N ALA A 42 0.40 27.80 6.98
CA ALA A 42 0.19 28.21 8.37
C ALA A 42 -1.21 27.85 8.91
N ASP A 43 -2.22 27.85 8.05
CA ASP A 43 -3.61 27.50 8.40
C ASP A 43 -3.93 26.01 8.15
N GLN A 44 -2.92 25.22 7.74
CA GLN A 44 -3.00 23.77 7.51
C GLN A 44 -4.08 23.34 6.48
N SER A 45 -4.49 24.25 5.61
CA SER A 45 -5.59 24.02 4.66
C SER A 45 -5.18 23.29 3.38
N ASN A 46 -3.88 23.06 3.14
CA ASN A 46 -3.34 22.55 1.89
C ASN A 46 -2.87 21.08 1.95
N ALA A 47 -3.23 20.35 2.99
CA ALA A 47 -2.80 18.95 3.15
C ALA A 47 -3.58 17.99 2.24
N ILE A 48 -2.87 17.15 1.50
CA ILE A 48 -3.43 16.09 0.65
C ILE A 48 -2.89 14.73 1.14
N LEU A 49 -3.79 13.81 1.46
CA LEU A 49 -3.43 12.42 1.72
C LEU A 49 -3.57 11.60 0.45
N VAL A 50 -2.49 10.94 0.03
CA VAL A 50 -2.50 10.00 -1.09
C VAL A 50 -2.42 8.57 -0.56
N CYS A 51 -3.42 7.77 -0.87
CA CYS A 51 -3.54 6.38 -0.46
C CYS A 51 -3.08 5.46 -1.58
N HIS A 52 -2.05 4.65 -1.34
CA HIS A 52 -1.51 3.73 -2.33
C HIS A 52 -2.38 2.48 -2.53
N ALA A 53 -2.22 1.82 -3.67
CA ALA A 53 -2.86 0.55 -3.99
C ALA A 53 -2.19 -0.63 -3.24
N LEU A 54 -2.77 -1.84 -3.33
CA LEU A 54 -2.31 -3.04 -2.61
C LEU A 54 -0.80 -3.30 -2.71
N THR A 55 -0.21 -3.06 -3.86
CA THR A 55 1.22 -3.32 -4.13
C THR A 55 2.06 -2.03 -4.17
N GLY A 56 1.49 -0.91 -3.73
CA GLY A 56 2.20 0.35 -3.59
C GLY A 56 2.84 0.50 -2.21
N ASP A 57 3.44 1.66 -2.01
CA ASP A 57 4.16 2.04 -0.81
C ASP A 57 4.12 3.57 -0.60
N GLN A 58 4.88 4.08 0.37
CA GLN A 58 4.97 5.49 0.67
C GLN A 58 5.77 6.31 -0.35
N TYR A 59 6.60 5.68 -1.21
CA TYR A 59 7.47 6.37 -2.16
C TYR A 59 6.69 6.83 -3.39
N LEU A 60 5.86 7.84 -3.19
CA LEU A 60 4.94 8.40 -4.18
C LEU A 60 5.67 9.09 -5.33
N ALA A 61 6.65 9.95 -5.02
CA ALA A 61 7.40 10.76 -5.99
C ALA A 61 8.92 10.67 -5.82
N SER A 62 9.42 10.34 -4.61
CA SER A 62 10.84 10.12 -4.35
C SER A 62 11.33 8.82 -4.98
N THR A 63 12.63 8.73 -5.25
CA THR A 63 13.26 7.49 -5.70
C THR A 63 13.13 6.40 -4.64
N HIS A 64 12.62 5.25 -5.03
CA HIS A 64 12.45 4.12 -4.12
C HIS A 64 13.82 3.56 -3.71
N PRO A 65 14.16 3.52 -2.40
CA PRO A 65 15.52 3.22 -1.95
C PRO A 65 15.99 1.80 -2.27
N LEU A 66 15.09 0.83 -2.28
CA LEU A 66 15.44 -0.58 -2.56
C LEU A 66 15.57 -0.88 -4.05
N THR A 67 14.80 -0.21 -4.90
CA THR A 67 14.75 -0.52 -6.34
C THR A 67 15.47 0.47 -7.21
N GLY A 68 15.78 1.66 -6.70
CA GLY A 68 16.35 2.78 -7.45
C GLY A 68 15.40 3.36 -8.51
N LYS A 69 14.15 2.90 -8.56
CA LYS A 69 13.15 3.37 -9.52
C LYS A 69 12.48 4.67 -9.04
N PRO A 70 12.00 5.52 -9.95
CA PRO A 70 11.15 6.65 -9.59
C PRO A 70 9.92 6.21 -8.80
N GLY A 71 9.42 7.10 -7.93
CA GLY A 71 8.18 6.87 -7.19
C GLY A 71 7.01 6.52 -8.12
N TRP A 72 6.09 5.71 -7.62
CA TRP A 72 5.04 5.10 -8.45
C TRP A 72 4.07 6.14 -9.08
N TRP A 73 4.03 7.36 -8.56
CA TRP A 73 3.23 8.46 -9.10
C TRP A 73 4.05 9.74 -9.36
N GLU A 74 5.35 9.60 -9.53
CA GLU A 74 6.27 10.70 -9.83
C GLU A 74 5.75 11.61 -10.96
N ARG A 75 5.06 11.04 -11.95
CA ARG A 75 4.45 11.81 -13.05
C ARG A 75 3.38 12.80 -12.61
N MET A 76 2.70 12.53 -11.50
CA MET A 76 1.57 13.31 -11.01
C MET A 76 1.95 14.27 -9.88
N VAL A 77 3.01 13.98 -9.13
CA VAL A 77 3.38 14.69 -7.90
C VAL A 77 4.73 15.36 -8.08
N GLY A 78 4.79 16.66 -7.82
CA GLY A 78 6.02 17.47 -7.91
C GLY A 78 5.72 18.93 -8.24
N PRO A 79 6.75 19.78 -8.30
CA PRO A 79 6.61 21.19 -8.67
C PRO A 79 5.98 21.35 -10.06
N GLY A 80 4.89 22.13 -10.16
CA GLY A 80 4.15 22.37 -11.40
C GLY A 80 3.42 21.16 -11.99
N LYS A 81 3.38 20.00 -11.30
CA LYS A 81 2.64 18.81 -11.71
C LYS A 81 1.16 18.88 -11.27
N PRO A 82 0.28 17.96 -11.73
CA PRO A 82 -1.13 17.98 -11.37
C PRO A 82 -1.40 18.01 -9.86
N ILE A 83 -0.58 17.34 -9.07
CA ILE A 83 -0.54 17.45 -7.61
C ILE A 83 0.72 18.25 -7.27
N ASP A 84 0.56 19.56 -7.26
CA ASP A 84 1.66 20.51 -7.19
C ASP A 84 2.19 20.69 -5.76
N THR A 85 3.45 20.32 -5.55
CA THR A 85 4.14 20.38 -4.25
C THR A 85 4.55 21.81 -3.86
N GLU A 86 4.47 22.78 -4.76
CA GLU A 86 4.65 24.20 -4.42
C GLU A 86 3.40 24.79 -3.77
N ARG A 87 2.23 24.15 -3.96
CA ARG A 87 0.94 24.61 -3.46
C ARG A 87 0.39 23.73 -2.34
N HIS A 88 0.71 22.44 -2.36
CA HIS A 88 0.13 21.46 -1.45
C HIS A 88 1.18 20.71 -0.65
N PHE A 89 0.82 20.38 0.59
CA PHE A 89 1.55 19.44 1.43
C PHE A 89 0.97 18.06 1.25
N ILE A 90 1.74 17.15 0.65
CA ILE A 90 1.28 15.82 0.29
C ILE A 90 1.85 14.80 1.27
N ILE A 91 1.01 13.88 1.73
CA ILE A 91 1.36 12.80 2.64
C ILE A 91 1.03 11.48 1.94
N CYS A 92 1.97 10.54 1.93
CA CYS A 92 1.73 9.16 1.54
C CYS A 92 2.26 8.24 2.63
N ALA A 93 1.36 7.51 3.29
CA ALA A 93 1.71 6.57 4.35
C ALA A 93 1.61 5.13 3.83
N ASN A 94 2.58 4.29 4.18
CA ASN A 94 2.50 2.86 3.99
C ASN A 94 1.38 2.30 4.88
N VAL A 95 0.43 1.57 4.30
CA VAL A 95 -0.75 1.10 5.04
C VAL A 95 -0.40 0.04 6.09
N LEU A 96 -1.23 -0.07 7.12
CA LEU A 96 -1.15 -1.18 8.08
C LEU A 96 -1.32 -2.52 7.36
N GLY A 97 -0.60 -3.53 7.81
CA GLY A 97 -0.57 -4.86 7.20
C GLY A 97 0.34 -4.96 5.98
N SER A 98 1.00 -3.88 5.58
CA SER A 98 1.98 -3.85 4.50
C SER A 98 3.35 -4.39 4.96
N CYS A 99 4.30 -4.48 4.03
CA CYS A 99 5.65 -5.00 4.26
C CYS A 99 6.76 -3.93 4.13
N LEU A 100 6.40 -2.64 4.02
CA LEU A 100 7.37 -1.55 3.80
C LEU A 100 7.39 -0.53 4.94
N GLY A 101 7.47 -1.03 6.19
CA GLY A 101 7.86 -0.27 7.36
C GLY A 101 6.73 0.16 8.29
N SER A 102 5.47 0.11 7.89
CA SER A 102 4.34 0.23 8.81
C SER A 102 4.09 -1.09 9.53
N SER A 103 3.39 -1.05 10.67
CA SER A 103 3.01 -2.26 11.41
C SER A 103 2.34 -3.28 10.50
N GLY A 104 2.86 -4.48 10.48
CA GLY A 104 2.41 -5.57 9.62
C GLY A 104 2.97 -6.92 10.08
N PRO A 105 2.69 -8.01 9.38
CA PRO A 105 3.12 -9.36 9.76
C PRO A 105 4.64 -9.52 9.94
N ALA A 106 5.45 -8.72 9.25
CA ALA A 106 6.91 -8.75 9.36
C ALA A 106 7.45 -7.98 10.57
N THR A 107 6.63 -7.13 11.21
CA THR A 107 7.07 -6.34 12.37
C THR A 107 7.11 -7.19 13.64
N VAL A 108 7.94 -6.76 14.59
CA VAL A 108 8.10 -7.48 15.87
C VAL A 108 6.85 -7.37 16.73
N ASN A 109 6.33 -8.50 17.17
CA ASN A 109 5.31 -8.56 18.20
C ASN A 109 5.95 -8.27 19.56
N PRO A 110 5.56 -7.20 20.27
CA PRO A 110 6.19 -6.84 21.54
C PRO A 110 5.98 -7.86 22.66
N ALA A 111 5.00 -8.76 22.53
CA ALA A 111 4.74 -9.80 23.54
C ALA A 111 5.65 -11.03 23.36
N THR A 112 6.13 -11.30 22.15
CA THR A 112 6.91 -12.52 21.84
C THR A 112 8.35 -12.21 21.39
N GLU A 113 8.65 -10.95 21.09
CA GLU A 113 9.92 -10.49 20.50
C GLU A 113 10.25 -11.18 19.15
N GLN A 114 9.23 -11.72 18.48
CA GLN A 114 9.31 -12.37 17.17
C GLN A 114 8.43 -11.64 16.16
N PRO A 115 8.62 -11.82 14.86
CA PRO A 115 7.67 -11.32 13.86
C PRO A 115 6.24 -11.78 14.17
N TRP A 116 5.28 -10.89 13.95
CA TRP A 116 3.86 -11.24 14.13
C TRP A 116 3.44 -12.42 13.26
N ALA A 117 3.95 -12.51 12.04
CA ALA A 117 3.56 -13.52 11.06
C ALA A 117 2.02 -13.68 10.97
N MET A 118 1.50 -14.89 11.17
CA MET A 118 0.05 -15.17 11.12
C MET A 118 -0.72 -14.69 12.35
N ASP A 119 -0.04 -14.29 13.42
CA ASP A 119 -0.68 -13.71 14.61
C ASP A 119 -1.00 -12.22 14.44
N PHE A 120 -0.54 -11.58 13.34
CA PHE A 120 -0.91 -10.20 13.04
C PHE A 120 -2.42 -10.10 12.85
N PRO A 121 -3.11 -9.16 13.52
CA PRO A 121 -4.56 -9.09 13.48
C PRO A 121 -5.06 -8.78 12.06
N VAL A 122 -6.26 -9.25 11.74
CA VAL A 122 -6.92 -8.91 10.48
C VAL A 122 -7.20 -7.41 10.45
N ILE A 123 -6.75 -6.75 9.39
CA ILE A 123 -6.90 -5.32 9.16
C ILE A 123 -7.93 -5.08 8.06
N THR A 124 -8.91 -4.24 8.33
CA THR A 124 -9.90 -3.78 7.35
C THR A 124 -9.49 -2.45 6.72
N ILE A 125 -10.16 -2.03 5.65
CA ILE A 125 -9.97 -0.69 5.07
C ILE A 125 -10.32 0.41 6.09
N ALA A 126 -11.35 0.20 6.92
CA ALA A 126 -11.69 1.14 7.98
C ALA A 126 -10.60 1.23 9.05
N ASP A 127 -9.95 0.13 9.40
CA ASP A 127 -8.79 0.13 10.30
C ASP A 127 -7.61 0.92 9.72
N MET A 128 -7.31 0.75 8.43
CA MET A 128 -6.27 1.54 7.74
C MET A 128 -6.57 3.03 7.83
N VAL A 129 -7.82 3.43 7.62
CA VAL A 129 -8.25 4.83 7.67
C VAL A 129 -8.20 5.38 9.10
N ARG A 130 -8.65 4.62 10.10
CA ARG A 130 -8.51 5.03 11.52
C ARG A 130 -7.05 5.24 11.91
N ALA A 131 -6.18 4.34 11.47
CA ALA A 131 -4.75 4.47 11.71
C ALA A 131 -4.15 5.71 11.01
N GLN A 132 -4.53 5.98 9.75
CA GLN A 132 -4.14 7.19 9.04
C GLN A 132 -4.64 8.46 9.75
N ALA A 133 -5.84 8.43 10.35
CA ALA A 133 -6.34 9.54 11.15
C ALA A 133 -5.44 9.81 12.36
N MET A 134 -4.96 8.76 13.06
CA MET A 134 -3.97 8.91 14.14
C MET A 134 -2.65 9.53 13.64
N LEU A 135 -2.20 9.16 12.45
CA LEU A 135 -1.01 9.77 11.84
C LEU A 135 -1.24 11.27 11.56
N LEU A 136 -2.39 11.65 11.00
CA LEU A 136 -2.72 13.05 10.75
C LEU A 136 -2.81 13.86 12.07
N ASP A 137 -3.39 13.29 13.12
CA ASP A 137 -3.42 13.90 14.46
C ASP A 137 -2.00 14.13 15.00
N HIS A 138 -1.09 13.15 14.83
CA HIS A 138 0.32 13.30 15.18
C HIS A 138 1.02 14.42 14.39
N LEU A 139 0.67 14.60 13.12
CA LEU A 139 1.19 15.65 12.25
C LEU A 139 0.51 17.01 12.50
N GLY A 140 -0.48 17.09 13.38
CA GLY A 140 -1.23 18.29 13.69
C GLY A 140 -2.24 18.70 12.61
N ILE A 141 -2.64 17.79 11.72
CA ILE A 141 -3.52 18.07 10.58
C ILE A 141 -4.95 17.69 10.93
N GLU A 142 -5.78 18.69 11.17
CA GLU A 142 -7.18 18.48 11.52
C GLU A 142 -8.05 18.16 10.31
N ARG A 143 -7.75 18.77 9.15
CA ARG A 143 -8.56 18.62 7.93
C ARG A 143 -7.70 18.52 6.67
N LEU A 144 -8.07 17.58 5.82
CA LEU A 144 -7.47 17.38 4.50
C LEU A 144 -8.15 18.29 3.45
N HIS A 145 -7.35 18.93 2.61
CA HIS A 145 -7.80 19.53 1.36
C HIS A 145 -8.38 18.47 0.42
N ALA A 146 -7.68 17.35 0.33
CA ALA A 146 -8.15 16.19 -0.44
C ALA A 146 -7.62 14.87 0.11
N VAL A 147 -8.37 13.79 -0.09
CA VAL A 147 -7.88 12.42 -0.05
C VAL A 147 -7.94 11.83 -1.45
N ILE A 148 -6.86 11.21 -1.91
CA ILE A 148 -6.74 10.70 -3.28
C ILE A 148 -6.29 9.26 -3.22
N GLY A 149 -6.95 8.36 -3.95
CA GLY A 149 -6.51 6.97 -4.01
C GLY A 149 -7.02 6.20 -5.21
N GLY A 150 -6.21 5.25 -5.66
CA GLY A 150 -6.55 4.30 -6.72
C GLY A 150 -6.68 2.87 -6.20
N SER A 151 -7.62 2.09 -6.76
CA SER A 151 -7.83 0.69 -6.37
C SER A 151 -8.10 0.56 -4.86
N MET A 152 -7.30 -0.19 -4.10
CA MET A 152 -7.40 -0.26 -2.63
C MET A 152 -7.21 1.13 -1.98
N GLY A 153 -6.37 2.00 -2.53
CA GLY A 153 -6.28 3.40 -2.09
C GLY A 153 -7.57 4.18 -2.29
N GLY A 154 -8.31 3.88 -3.36
CA GLY A 154 -9.64 4.46 -3.58
C GLY A 154 -10.69 3.95 -2.59
N MET A 155 -10.59 2.69 -2.13
CA MET A 155 -11.42 2.18 -1.03
C MET A 155 -11.15 2.93 0.27
N GLN A 156 -9.88 3.26 0.55
CA GLN A 156 -9.49 4.09 1.68
C GLN A 156 -10.07 5.50 1.54
N ALA A 157 -10.00 6.13 0.35
CA ALA A 157 -10.57 7.45 0.11
C ALA A 157 -12.09 7.48 0.30
N VAL A 158 -12.82 6.45 -0.14
CA VAL A 158 -14.25 6.26 0.14
C VAL A 158 -14.51 6.15 1.64
N SER A 159 -13.72 5.34 2.34
CA SER A 159 -13.84 5.12 3.78
C SER A 159 -13.53 6.41 4.57
N TRP A 160 -12.54 7.20 4.14
CA TRP A 160 -12.26 8.53 4.70
C TRP A 160 -13.48 9.45 4.61
N ALA A 161 -14.08 9.57 3.42
CA ALA A 161 -15.26 10.40 3.22
C ALA A 161 -16.48 9.93 4.03
N ALA A 162 -16.57 8.63 4.31
CA ALA A 162 -17.67 8.06 5.09
C ALA A 162 -17.47 8.16 6.62
N LEU A 163 -16.24 7.93 7.10
CA LEU A 163 -15.95 7.89 8.55
C LEU A 163 -15.60 9.28 9.11
N TYR A 164 -15.00 10.14 8.29
CA TYR A 164 -14.51 11.46 8.71
C TYR A 164 -14.94 12.57 7.72
N PRO A 165 -16.24 12.71 7.40
CA PRO A 165 -16.71 13.66 6.40
C PRO A 165 -16.33 15.11 6.73
N GLU A 166 -16.24 15.48 8.01
CA GLU A 166 -15.83 16.79 8.48
C GLU A 166 -14.33 17.06 8.31
N ARG A 167 -13.52 16.00 8.21
CA ARG A 167 -12.05 16.07 8.07
C ARG A 167 -11.57 16.04 6.62
N VAL A 168 -12.46 15.92 5.64
CA VAL A 168 -12.10 15.81 4.22
C VAL A 168 -12.90 16.82 3.40
N ALA A 169 -12.22 17.76 2.74
CA ALA A 169 -12.88 18.73 1.87
C ALA A 169 -13.27 18.12 0.52
N SER A 170 -12.45 17.22 -0.02
CA SER A 170 -12.72 16.54 -1.28
C SER A 170 -12.09 15.15 -1.33
N ALA A 171 -12.67 14.23 -2.12
CA ALA A 171 -12.14 12.88 -2.33
C ALA A 171 -12.03 12.58 -3.83
N VAL A 172 -10.87 12.09 -4.26
CA VAL A 172 -10.62 11.63 -5.63
C VAL A 172 -10.44 10.12 -5.62
N ILE A 173 -11.41 9.42 -6.21
CA ILE A 173 -11.49 7.96 -6.20
C ILE A 173 -11.26 7.45 -7.62
N ILE A 174 -10.19 6.66 -7.82
CA ILE A 174 -9.75 6.23 -9.15
C ILE A 174 -9.82 4.71 -9.23
N ALA A 175 -10.53 4.18 -10.25
CA ALA A 175 -10.60 2.75 -10.56
C ALA A 175 -10.86 1.89 -9.30
N SER A 176 -11.86 2.24 -8.50
CA SER A 176 -12.16 1.62 -7.22
C SER A 176 -13.66 1.39 -7.03
N ALA A 177 -14.02 0.67 -5.97
CA ALA A 177 -15.40 0.35 -5.64
C ALA A 177 -15.60 0.35 -4.13
N ALA A 178 -16.81 0.72 -3.68
CA ALA A 178 -17.20 0.64 -2.29
C ALA A 178 -17.43 -0.81 -1.82
N ARG A 179 -17.60 -1.75 -2.74
CA ARG A 179 -17.83 -3.17 -2.47
C ARG A 179 -17.19 -4.04 -3.54
N HIS A 180 -16.43 -5.05 -3.13
CA HIS A 180 -15.89 -6.06 -4.02
C HIS A 180 -17.01 -6.92 -4.63
N SER A 181 -16.90 -7.22 -5.93
CA SER A 181 -17.73 -8.23 -6.58
C SER A 181 -17.27 -9.64 -6.16
N ALA A 182 -18.18 -10.62 -6.30
CA ALA A 182 -17.84 -12.02 -6.07
C ALA A 182 -16.66 -12.48 -6.95
N GLN A 183 -16.56 -11.97 -8.18
CA GLN A 183 -15.46 -12.27 -9.09
C GLN A 183 -14.11 -11.74 -8.56
N ASN A 184 -14.07 -10.50 -8.03
CA ASN A 184 -12.86 -9.95 -7.43
C ASN A 184 -12.42 -10.77 -6.21
N ILE A 185 -13.39 -11.16 -5.36
CA ILE A 185 -13.11 -12.02 -4.19
C ILE A 185 -12.50 -13.35 -4.64
N ALA A 186 -13.05 -13.98 -5.70
CA ALA A 186 -12.55 -15.24 -6.23
C ALA A 186 -11.12 -15.11 -6.78
N PHE A 187 -10.79 -14.06 -7.53
CA PHE A 187 -9.42 -13.84 -8.01
C PHE A 187 -8.43 -13.61 -6.87
N HIS A 188 -8.81 -12.90 -5.83
CA HIS A 188 -7.97 -12.73 -4.64
C HIS A 188 -7.76 -14.07 -3.91
N GLU A 189 -8.78 -14.93 -3.87
CA GLU A 189 -8.63 -16.28 -3.30
C GLU A 189 -7.65 -17.13 -4.10
N VAL A 190 -7.71 -17.11 -5.43
CA VAL A 190 -6.70 -17.78 -6.29
C VAL A 190 -5.29 -17.33 -5.93
N GLY A 191 -5.08 -16.05 -5.74
CA GLY A 191 -3.77 -15.51 -5.34
C GLY A 191 -3.32 -16.02 -3.97
N ARG A 192 -4.21 -15.98 -2.97
CA ARG A 192 -3.90 -16.52 -1.62
C ARG A 192 -3.58 -18.00 -1.64
N GLN A 193 -4.38 -18.81 -2.34
CA GLN A 193 -4.16 -20.25 -2.45
C GLN A 193 -2.83 -20.55 -3.15
N ALA A 194 -2.47 -19.81 -4.20
CA ALA A 194 -1.19 -19.97 -4.87
C ALA A 194 0.00 -19.72 -3.93
N ILE A 195 -0.08 -18.65 -3.12
CA ILE A 195 0.96 -18.34 -2.13
C ILE A 195 1.04 -19.40 -1.04
N MET A 196 -0.09 -19.83 -0.49
CA MET A 196 -0.15 -20.82 0.60
C MET A 196 0.25 -22.23 0.14
N ALA A 197 0.08 -22.54 -1.15
CA ALA A 197 0.51 -23.82 -1.75
C ALA A 197 2.02 -23.88 -2.04
N ASP A 198 2.73 -22.76 -2.04
CA ASP A 198 4.20 -22.75 -2.19
C ASP A 198 4.84 -23.40 -0.96
N PRO A 199 5.72 -24.43 -1.13
CA PRO A 199 6.40 -25.08 0.01
C PRO A 199 7.15 -24.11 0.94
N ARG A 200 7.57 -22.96 0.41
CA ARG A 200 8.25 -21.90 1.19
C ARG A 200 7.31 -21.06 2.04
N TRP A 201 6.01 -21.19 1.86
CA TRP A 201 5.02 -20.54 2.72
C TRP A 201 5.15 -20.93 4.20
N ARG A 202 5.35 -22.20 4.49
CA ARG A 202 5.60 -22.74 5.84
C ARG A 202 4.61 -22.23 6.91
N GLY A 203 3.31 -22.11 6.53
CA GLY A 203 2.30 -21.55 7.43
C GLY A 203 2.49 -20.06 7.79
N GLY A 204 3.21 -19.31 6.95
CA GLY A 204 3.55 -17.91 7.19
C GLY A 204 4.89 -17.69 7.92
N ALA A 205 5.61 -18.75 8.29
CA ALA A 205 6.85 -18.69 9.07
C ALA A 205 8.12 -18.62 8.18
N TYR A 206 8.13 -17.80 7.13
CA TYR A 206 9.26 -17.67 6.20
C TYR A 206 10.22 -16.51 6.52
N TYR A 207 9.91 -15.68 7.52
CA TYR A 207 10.68 -14.48 7.84
C TYR A 207 12.10 -14.79 8.38
N ALA A 208 12.25 -15.90 9.11
CA ALA A 208 13.52 -16.26 9.73
C ALA A 208 14.61 -16.62 8.71
N ASP A 209 14.24 -17.22 7.59
CA ASP A 209 15.18 -17.74 6.59
C ASP A 209 15.35 -16.83 5.38
N ASP A 210 14.62 -15.71 5.32
CA ASP A 210 14.57 -14.79 4.16
C ASP A 210 14.30 -15.52 2.83
N ASP A 211 13.47 -16.58 2.88
CA ASP A 211 13.09 -17.43 1.75
C ASP A 211 11.58 -17.39 1.53
N PRO A 212 11.05 -16.30 0.93
CA PRO A 212 9.61 -16.08 0.78
C PRO A 212 9.01 -17.02 -0.29
N PRO A 213 7.68 -17.22 -0.27
CA PRO A 213 6.95 -18.08 -1.21
C PRO A 213 6.87 -17.44 -2.62
N SER A 214 8.03 -17.28 -3.27
CA SER A 214 8.20 -16.51 -4.50
C SER A 214 7.47 -17.10 -5.69
N SER A 215 7.37 -18.45 -5.79
CA SER A 215 6.64 -19.09 -6.89
C SER A 215 5.14 -18.89 -6.77
N GLY A 216 4.59 -19.04 -5.56
CA GLY A 216 3.18 -18.76 -5.29
C GLY A 216 2.84 -17.28 -5.51
N LEU A 217 3.73 -16.39 -5.08
CA LEU A 217 3.58 -14.95 -5.32
C LEU A 217 3.61 -14.61 -6.82
N ALA A 218 4.47 -15.26 -7.60
CA ALA A 218 4.52 -15.08 -9.06
C ALA A 218 3.18 -15.47 -9.71
N VAL A 219 2.58 -16.60 -9.31
CA VAL A 219 1.26 -17.02 -9.81
C VAL A 219 0.17 -16.01 -9.42
N ALA A 220 0.17 -15.55 -8.17
CA ALA A 220 -0.76 -14.50 -7.71
C ALA A 220 -0.62 -13.21 -8.53
N ARG A 221 0.61 -12.82 -8.89
CA ARG A 221 0.89 -11.65 -9.74
C ARG A 221 0.42 -11.85 -11.18
N MET A 222 0.58 -13.04 -11.76
CA MET A 222 0.05 -13.36 -13.09
C MET A 222 -1.48 -13.26 -13.12
N ALA A 223 -2.18 -13.81 -12.13
CA ALA A 223 -3.63 -13.69 -12.01
C ALA A 223 -4.07 -12.22 -11.93
N ALA A 224 -3.36 -11.41 -11.13
CA ALA A 224 -3.62 -9.98 -11.02
C ALA A 224 -3.47 -9.24 -12.37
N HIS A 225 -2.45 -9.55 -13.17
CA HIS A 225 -2.26 -8.93 -14.49
C HIS A 225 -3.44 -9.18 -15.45
N ILE A 226 -4.02 -10.38 -15.41
CA ILE A 226 -5.21 -10.70 -16.21
C ILE A 226 -6.39 -9.80 -15.83
N THR A 227 -6.53 -9.45 -14.56
CA THR A 227 -7.63 -8.60 -14.08
C THR A 227 -7.43 -7.11 -14.29
N TYR A 228 -6.18 -6.65 -14.50
CA TYR A 228 -5.86 -5.21 -14.63
C TYR A 228 -5.93 -4.71 -16.07
N LEU A 229 -5.75 -5.57 -17.05
CA LEU A 229 -5.68 -5.21 -18.45
C LEU A 229 -6.94 -5.64 -19.20
N SER A 230 -7.35 -4.84 -20.19
CA SER A 230 -8.31 -5.29 -21.17
C SER A 230 -7.72 -6.36 -22.08
N GLU A 231 -8.57 -7.14 -22.77
CA GLU A 231 -8.11 -8.12 -23.78
C GLU A 231 -7.21 -7.46 -24.84
N ALA A 232 -7.59 -6.27 -25.30
CA ALA A 232 -6.80 -5.50 -26.25
C ALA A 232 -5.42 -5.12 -25.68
N GLY A 233 -5.38 -4.62 -24.43
CA GLY A 233 -4.13 -4.28 -23.74
C GLY A 233 -3.24 -5.50 -23.47
N LEU A 234 -3.82 -6.66 -23.12
CA LEU A 234 -3.08 -7.92 -23.00
C LEU A 234 -2.51 -8.36 -24.34
N THR A 235 -3.30 -8.27 -25.43
CA THR A 235 -2.86 -8.62 -26.78
C THR A 235 -1.75 -7.68 -27.27
N GLU A 236 -1.84 -6.41 -26.97
CA GLU A 236 -0.79 -5.43 -27.32
C GLU A 236 0.51 -5.73 -26.60
N LYS A 237 0.44 -6.00 -25.29
CA LYS A 237 1.61 -6.19 -24.43
C LYS A 237 2.21 -7.60 -24.51
N PHE A 238 1.39 -8.63 -24.59
CA PHE A 238 1.80 -10.05 -24.52
C PHE A 238 1.33 -10.87 -25.74
N GLY A 239 1.02 -10.21 -26.85
CA GLY A 239 0.59 -10.85 -28.07
C GLY A 239 1.70 -11.66 -28.75
N ARG A 240 1.45 -12.09 -30.00
CA ARG A 240 2.37 -12.96 -30.73
C ARG A 240 3.61 -12.26 -31.31
N ARG A 241 3.75 -10.95 -31.13
CA ARG A 241 4.96 -10.20 -31.53
C ARG A 241 6.02 -10.43 -30.46
N LEU A 242 7.24 -10.74 -30.92
CA LEU A 242 8.39 -10.79 -30.03
C LEU A 242 8.76 -9.36 -29.62
N GLN A 243 9.00 -9.12 -28.33
CA GLN A 243 9.42 -7.82 -27.80
C GLN A 243 10.91 -7.89 -27.42
N ASP A 244 11.24 -8.63 -26.37
CA ASP A 244 12.60 -8.71 -25.81
C ASP A 244 13.28 -10.08 -26.02
N ARG A 245 12.74 -10.93 -26.92
CA ARG A 245 13.27 -12.27 -27.22
C ARG A 245 13.35 -12.55 -28.70
N ASP A 246 14.34 -13.34 -29.09
CA ASP A 246 14.58 -13.74 -30.49
C ASP A 246 13.72 -14.94 -30.93
N ALA A 247 13.10 -15.66 -29.99
CA ALA A 247 12.28 -16.84 -30.27
C ALA A 247 11.05 -16.94 -29.37
N LYS A 248 9.98 -17.53 -29.89
CA LYS A 248 8.76 -17.83 -29.11
C LYS A 248 9.02 -18.94 -28.11
N THR A 249 8.57 -18.73 -26.87
CA THR A 249 8.60 -19.72 -25.79
C THR A 249 7.20 -19.92 -25.21
N PHE A 250 7.07 -20.86 -24.27
CA PHE A 250 5.85 -20.99 -23.48
C PHE A 250 5.91 -20.01 -22.29
N GLY A 251 4.89 -19.15 -22.16
CA GLY A 251 4.76 -18.23 -21.06
C GLY A 251 4.50 -16.79 -21.50
N PHE A 252 4.27 -15.91 -20.53
CA PHE A 252 4.15 -14.44 -20.72
C PHE A 252 5.55 -13.80 -20.64
N ASP A 253 6.41 -14.23 -21.52
CA ASP A 253 7.78 -13.74 -21.61
C ASP A 253 7.82 -12.56 -22.61
N ALA A 254 7.33 -11.40 -22.19
CA ALA A 254 7.40 -10.17 -22.99
C ALA A 254 8.58 -9.30 -22.57
#